data_e0313ba7f206fd2123d83ed9b4d37a9f
#
_entry.id   e0313ba7f206fd2123d83ed9b4d37a9f
#
_cell.length_a   1.000
_cell.length_b   1.000
_cell.length_c   1.000
_cell.angle_alpha   90.00
_cell.angle_beta   90.00
_cell.angle_gamma   90.00
#
_symmetry.space_group_name_H-M   'P 1'
#
loop_
_entity.id
_entity.type
_entity.pdbx_description
1 polymer ?
#
loop_
_entity_poly.entity_id
_entity_poly.type
_entity_poly.pdbx_seq_one_letter_code
_entity_poly.pdbx_strand_id
1 'polypeptide(L)'
;MPTTENVARDFTDMLRHGQFQAAGEKYWADDVTSVEPMNLPGGIAAVVSGIIATKAKSESWFGGCRIEDICIDGPFVTGDQFALFMDMVIVNRVSGEGRSFDEIALYTVRNGQITEERYFYD
;
A
#
# COMPACT_ATOMS: atom_id res chain seq x y z
N MET A 1 2.75 18.96 -13.21
CA MET A 1 2.48 17.53 -12.86
C MET A 1 3.54 17.03 -11.90
N PRO A 2 3.18 16.36 -10.83
CA PRO A 2 4.16 15.83 -9.87
C PRO A 2 5.09 14.80 -10.53
N THR A 3 6.35 14.85 -10.15
CA THR A 3 7.34 13.84 -10.56
C THR A 3 7.16 12.57 -9.71
N THR A 4 7.79 11.48 -10.14
CA THR A 4 7.84 10.26 -9.34
C THR A 4 8.39 10.55 -7.95
N GLU A 5 9.43 11.34 -7.83
CA GLU A 5 10.00 11.70 -6.53
C GLU A 5 9.04 12.50 -5.66
N ASN A 6 8.30 13.46 -6.23
CA ASN A 6 7.30 14.21 -5.48
C ASN A 6 6.20 13.30 -4.94
N VAL A 7 5.68 12.41 -5.79
CA VAL A 7 4.67 11.44 -5.37
C VAL A 7 5.21 10.52 -4.28
N ALA A 8 6.42 10.00 -4.48
CA ALA A 8 7.05 9.09 -3.52
C ALA A 8 7.18 9.72 -2.13
N ARG A 9 7.66 10.96 -2.07
CA ARG A 9 7.84 11.66 -0.81
C ARG A 9 6.53 11.92 -0.08
N ASP A 10 5.55 12.47 -0.78
CA ASP A 10 4.27 12.81 -0.15
C ASP A 10 3.49 11.56 0.24
N PHE A 11 3.42 10.57 -0.65
CA PHE A 11 2.77 9.31 -0.37
C PHE A 11 3.38 8.63 0.86
N THR A 12 4.71 8.51 0.90
CA THR A 12 5.42 7.90 2.03
C THR A 12 5.18 8.67 3.33
N ASP A 13 5.19 10.01 3.28
CA ASP A 13 4.92 10.83 4.44
C ASP A 13 3.51 10.60 4.97
N MET A 14 2.52 10.48 4.09
CA MET A 14 1.15 10.17 4.48
C MET A 14 1.07 8.79 5.16
N LEU A 15 1.77 7.79 4.64
CA LEU A 15 1.82 6.46 5.26
C LEU A 15 2.44 6.51 6.65
N ARG A 16 3.49 7.30 6.84
CA ARG A 16 4.13 7.47 8.15
C ARG A 16 3.20 8.09 9.18
N HIS A 17 2.21 8.85 8.73
CA HIS A 17 1.19 9.45 9.59
C HIS A 17 -0.07 8.60 9.69
N GLY A 18 -0.04 7.36 9.22
CA GLY A 18 -1.17 6.45 9.30
C GLY A 18 -2.28 6.71 8.29
N GLN A 19 -2.05 7.57 7.30
CA GLN A 19 -3.06 8.00 6.33
C GLN A 19 -3.05 7.12 5.08
N PHE A 20 -3.15 5.79 5.27
CA PHE A 20 -3.03 4.83 4.18
C PHE A 20 -4.12 4.98 3.13
N GLN A 21 -5.38 5.00 3.56
CA GLN A 21 -6.50 5.10 2.62
C GLN A 21 -6.53 6.45 1.93
N ALA A 22 -6.26 7.54 2.66
CA ALA A 22 -6.18 8.87 2.08
C ALA A 22 -5.05 9.00 1.05
N ALA A 23 -3.90 8.35 1.32
CA ALA A 23 -2.78 8.34 0.38
C ALA A 23 -3.17 7.63 -0.93
N GLY A 24 -3.83 6.49 -0.83
CA GLY A 24 -4.35 5.79 -2.00
C GLY A 24 -5.36 6.63 -2.77
N GLU A 25 -6.32 7.21 -2.10
CA GLU A 25 -7.32 8.08 -2.76
C GLU A 25 -6.68 9.28 -3.46
N LYS A 26 -5.61 9.82 -2.90
CA LYS A 26 -4.91 10.94 -3.49
C LYS A 26 -4.14 10.57 -4.76
N TYR A 27 -3.53 9.38 -4.78
CA TYR A 27 -2.56 9.02 -5.82
C TYR A 27 -2.93 7.88 -6.74
N TRP A 28 -3.89 7.00 -6.38
CA TRP A 28 -4.25 5.91 -7.28
C TRP A 28 -4.85 6.45 -8.57
N ALA A 29 -4.34 5.94 -9.70
CA ALA A 29 -4.96 6.14 -11.00
C ALA A 29 -6.26 5.35 -11.07
N ASP A 30 -7.18 5.75 -11.96
CA ASP A 30 -8.45 5.04 -12.15
C ASP A 30 -8.26 3.57 -12.54
N ASP A 31 -7.18 3.27 -13.26
CA ASP A 31 -6.83 1.94 -13.75
C ASP A 31 -5.74 1.25 -12.90
N VAL A 32 -5.53 1.69 -11.67
CA VAL A 32 -4.49 1.13 -10.80
C VAL A 32 -4.66 -0.39 -10.67
N THR A 33 -3.52 -1.09 -10.69
CA THR A 33 -3.46 -2.53 -10.41
C THR A 33 -2.76 -2.74 -9.06
N SER A 34 -3.34 -3.56 -8.20
CA SER A 34 -2.80 -3.89 -6.89
C SER A 34 -2.49 -5.37 -6.83
N VAL A 35 -1.24 -5.72 -6.52
CA VAL A 35 -0.71 -7.09 -6.63
C VAL A 35 -0.16 -7.57 -5.30
N GLU A 36 -0.69 -8.70 -4.84
CA GLU A 36 -0.19 -9.43 -3.67
C GLU A 36 0.55 -10.69 -4.14
N PRO A 37 1.46 -11.27 -3.34
CA PRO A 37 2.13 -12.52 -3.71
C PRO A 37 1.21 -13.75 -3.65
N MET A 38 0.03 -13.62 -3.05
CA MET A 38 -0.93 -14.71 -2.88
C MET A 38 -2.34 -14.14 -2.76
N ASN A 39 -3.35 -14.99 -2.94
CA ASN A 39 -4.73 -14.57 -2.67
C ASN A 39 -4.91 -14.24 -1.19
N LEU A 40 -5.69 -13.20 -0.92
CA LEU A 40 -5.95 -12.74 0.44
C LEU A 40 -7.17 -13.45 1.04
N PRO A 41 -7.29 -13.45 2.38
CA PRO A 41 -8.49 -13.94 3.05
C PRO A 41 -9.75 -13.19 2.59
N GLY A 42 -10.90 -13.86 2.63
CA GLY A 42 -12.17 -13.25 2.23
C GLY A 42 -12.43 -13.31 0.73
N GLY A 43 -11.69 -14.15 -0.02
CA GLY A 43 -11.90 -14.33 -1.44
C GLY A 43 -11.34 -13.22 -2.32
N ILE A 44 -10.44 -12.41 -1.79
CA ILE A 44 -9.80 -11.33 -2.57
C ILE A 44 -8.65 -11.94 -3.38
N ALA A 45 -8.69 -11.74 -4.70
CA ALA A 45 -7.65 -12.25 -5.60
C ALA A 45 -6.31 -11.55 -5.35
N ALA A 46 -5.21 -12.27 -5.65
CA ALA A 46 -3.86 -11.70 -5.55
C ALA A 46 -3.70 -10.45 -6.44
N VAL A 47 -4.36 -10.41 -7.57
CA VAL A 47 -4.31 -9.27 -8.49
C VAL A 47 -5.71 -8.69 -8.62
N VAL A 48 -5.86 -7.41 -8.29
CA VAL A 48 -7.10 -6.67 -8.53
C VAL A 48 -6.79 -5.46 -9.39
N SER A 49 -7.71 -5.10 -10.27
CA SER A 49 -7.53 -3.98 -11.20
C SER A 49 -8.66 -2.98 -11.07
N GLY A 50 -8.29 -1.71 -11.20
CA GLY A 50 -9.21 -0.58 -11.11
C GLY A 50 -9.29 0.00 -9.71
N ILE A 51 -9.62 1.28 -9.65
CA ILE A 51 -9.63 2.03 -8.39
C ILE A 51 -10.70 1.52 -7.41
N ILE A 52 -11.85 1.08 -7.92
CA ILE A 52 -12.94 0.58 -7.07
C ILE A 52 -12.51 -0.71 -6.36
N ALA A 53 -11.94 -1.66 -7.11
CA ALA A 53 -11.48 -2.93 -6.53
C ALA A 53 -10.30 -2.73 -5.58
N THR A 54 -9.38 -1.84 -5.92
CA THR A 54 -8.22 -1.54 -5.09
C THR A 54 -8.63 -0.87 -3.78
N LYS A 55 -9.59 0.05 -3.85
CA LYS A 55 -10.15 0.70 -2.65
C LYS A 55 -10.87 -0.31 -1.76
N ALA A 56 -11.68 -1.19 -2.35
CA ALA A 56 -12.38 -2.23 -1.60
C ALA A 56 -11.41 -3.19 -0.90
N LYS A 57 -10.32 -3.55 -1.57
CA LYS A 57 -9.26 -4.37 -1.00
C LYS A 57 -8.64 -3.70 0.23
N SER A 58 -8.30 -2.41 0.12
CA SER A 58 -7.75 -1.64 1.22
C SER A 58 -8.71 -1.56 2.41
N GLU A 59 -9.98 -1.28 2.15
CA GLU A 59 -11.01 -1.22 3.18
C GLU A 59 -11.19 -2.57 3.90
N SER A 60 -11.12 -3.67 3.15
CA SER A 60 -11.20 -5.02 3.70
C SER A 60 -10.03 -5.31 4.64
N TRP A 61 -8.81 -4.95 4.22
CA TRP A 61 -7.61 -5.18 5.03
C TRP A 61 -7.68 -4.40 6.36
N PHE A 62 -8.01 -3.11 6.30
CA PHE A 62 -8.12 -2.27 7.49
C PHE A 62 -9.37 -2.57 8.33
N GLY A 63 -10.36 -3.23 7.75
CA GLY A 63 -11.50 -3.76 8.48
C GLY A 63 -11.15 -4.96 9.37
N GLY A 64 -10.15 -5.73 8.96
CA GLY A 64 -9.70 -6.94 9.69
C GLY A 64 -8.57 -6.71 10.67
N CYS A 65 -7.76 -5.68 10.46
CA CYS A 65 -6.64 -5.40 11.34
C CYS A 65 -6.35 -3.90 11.41
N ARG A 66 -5.59 -3.52 12.44
CA ARG A 66 -5.06 -2.17 12.56
C ARG A 66 -3.55 -2.22 12.68
N ILE A 67 -2.90 -1.16 12.28
CA ILE A 67 -1.47 -1.01 12.46
C ILE A 67 -1.23 -0.37 13.82
N GLU A 68 -0.53 -1.08 14.69
CA GLU A 68 -0.18 -0.58 16.02
C GLU A 68 1.12 0.21 15.99
N ASP A 69 2.08 -0.25 15.19
CA ASP A 69 3.38 0.38 15.05
C ASP A 69 3.88 0.16 13.62
N ILE A 70 4.60 1.14 13.09
CA ILE A 70 5.15 1.06 11.74
C ILE A 70 6.46 1.83 11.64
N CYS A 71 7.43 1.22 10.97
CA CYS A 71 8.67 1.85 10.56
C CYS A 71 8.80 1.69 9.04
N ILE A 72 9.02 2.79 8.34
CA ILE A 72 9.13 2.80 6.88
C ILE A 72 10.52 3.28 6.48
N ASP A 73 11.24 2.45 5.72
CA ASP A 73 12.48 2.82 5.08
C ASP A 73 12.21 3.19 3.62
N GLY A 74 12.78 4.28 3.18
CA GLY A 74 12.59 4.81 1.85
C GLY A 74 12.03 6.23 1.87
N PRO A 75 11.50 6.71 0.74
CA PRO A 75 11.37 5.99 -0.53
C PRO A 75 12.68 5.85 -1.29
N PHE A 76 12.84 4.72 -1.95
CA PHE A 76 13.95 4.46 -2.87
C PHE A 76 13.43 4.63 -4.28
N VAL A 77 13.85 5.69 -4.95
CA VAL A 77 13.26 6.13 -6.23
C VAL A 77 14.20 5.82 -7.38
N THR A 78 13.66 5.23 -8.43
CA THR A 78 14.36 5.03 -9.70
C THR A 78 13.38 5.13 -10.87
N GLY A 79 13.69 6.03 -11.83
CA GLY A 79 12.83 6.19 -13.00
C GLY A 79 11.40 6.52 -12.63
N ASP A 80 10.47 5.67 -13.04
CA ASP A 80 9.04 5.81 -12.78
C ASP A 80 8.55 4.97 -11.58
N GLN A 81 9.48 4.45 -10.77
CA GLN A 81 9.13 3.57 -9.65
C GLN A 81 9.75 4.04 -8.34
N PHE A 82 9.11 3.67 -7.24
CA PHE A 82 9.71 3.79 -5.92
C PHE A 82 9.33 2.61 -5.05
N ALA A 83 10.24 2.26 -4.14
CA ALA A 83 10.05 1.16 -3.22
C ALA A 83 10.09 1.64 -1.77
N LEU A 84 9.31 0.96 -0.94
CA LEU A 84 9.30 1.15 0.51
C LEU A 84 9.52 -0.20 1.17
N PHE A 85 10.31 -0.22 2.25
CA PHE A 85 10.32 -1.35 3.17
C PHE A 85 9.50 -0.96 4.39
N MET A 86 8.47 -1.74 4.70
CA MET A 86 7.59 -1.48 5.83
C MET A 86 7.70 -2.60 6.85
N ASP A 87 8.06 -2.23 8.08
CA ASP A 87 8.14 -3.13 9.22
C ASP A 87 7.07 -2.69 10.22
N MET A 88 6.10 -3.54 10.48
CA MET A 88 4.94 -3.15 11.29
C MET A 88 4.55 -4.20 12.31
N VAL A 89 3.84 -3.74 13.32
CA VAL A 89 3.05 -4.61 14.21
C VAL A 89 1.60 -4.38 13.87
N ILE A 90 0.91 -5.44 13.48
CA ILE A 90 -0.52 -5.39 13.16
C ILE A 90 -1.31 -6.17 14.20
N VAL A 91 -2.50 -5.69 14.50
CA VAL A 91 -3.38 -6.28 15.50
C VAL A 91 -4.68 -6.71 14.83
N ASN A 92 -5.05 -7.98 14.99
CA ASN A 92 -6.33 -8.49 14.52
C ASN A 92 -7.46 -7.86 15.33
N ARG A 93 -8.42 -7.23 14.65
CA ARG A 93 -9.49 -6.49 15.35
C ARG A 93 -10.44 -7.39 16.11
N VAL A 94 -10.55 -8.67 15.73
CA VAL A 94 -11.46 -9.62 16.38
C VAL A 94 -10.78 -10.28 17.58
N SER A 95 -9.57 -10.84 17.39
CA SER A 95 -8.88 -11.58 18.45
C SER A 95 -8.07 -10.68 19.38
N GLY A 96 -7.68 -9.49 18.93
CA GLY A 96 -6.76 -8.63 19.65
C GLY A 96 -5.30 -9.08 19.60
N GLU A 97 -5.00 -10.14 18.85
CA GLU A 97 -3.63 -10.64 18.73
C GLU A 97 -2.79 -9.73 17.83
N GLY A 98 -1.58 -9.42 18.32
CA GLY A 98 -0.59 -8.67 17.55
C GLY A 98 0.44 -9.61 16.93
N ARG A 99 0.96 -9.23 15.76
CA ARG A 99 2.07 -9.92 15.12
C ARG A 99 2.91 -8.96 14.30
N SER A 100 4.17 -9.32 14.13
CA SER A 100 5.06 -8.59 13.22
C SER A 100 4.69 -8.93 11.77
N PHE A 101 4.74 -7.93 10.92
CA PHE A 101 4.46 -8.08 9.50
C PHE A 101 5.36 -7.14 8.71
N ASP A 102 6.22 -7.74 7.88
CA ASP A 102 7.16 -7.00 7.05
C ASP A 102 6.77 -7.14 5.60
N GLU A 103 6.89 -6.05 4.85
CA GLU A 103 6.68 -6.13 3.40
C GLU A 103 7.55 -5.11 2.66
N ILE A 104 7.84 -5.45 1.41
CA ILE A 104 8.38 -4.51 0.44
C ILE A 104 7.22 -4.12 -0.48
N ALA A 105 7.02 -2.83 -0.67
CA ALA A 105 6.03 -2.32 -1.59
C ALA A 105 6.73 -1.59 -2.74
N LEU A 106 6.35 -1.94 -3.97
CA LEU A 106 6.88 -1.32 -5.17
C LEU A 106 5.75 -0.61 -5.90
N TYR A 107 5.92 0.68 -6.15
CA TYR A 107 4.93 1.51 -6.80
C TYR A 107 5.43 2.01 -8.15
N THR A 108 4.57 1.97 -9.15
CA THR A 108 4.83 2.57 -10.46
C THR A 108 4.01 3.83 -10.60
N VAL A 109 4.66 4.91 -11.01
CA VAL A 109 4.05 6.25 -11.13
C VAL A 109 4.03 6.66 -12.60
N ARG A 110 2.87 7.10 -13.07
CA ARG A 110 2.70 7.69 -14.41
C ARG A 110 1.79 8.90 -14.31
N ASN A 111 2.20 9.99 -14.93
CA ASN A 111 1.43 11.22 -14.92
C ASN A 111 1.02 11.68 -13.51
N GLY A 112 1.94 11.54 -12.55
CA GLY A 112 1.72 11.95 -11.17
C GLY A 112 0.78 11.05 -10.37
N GLN A 113 0.43 9.87 -10.88
CA GLN A 113 -0.46 8.92 -10.23
C GLN A 113 0.17 7.54 -10.13
N ILE A 114 -0.25 6.77 -9.13
CA ILE A 114 0.21 5.39 -8.94
C ILE A 114 -0.65 4.49 -9.83
N THR A 115 -0.01 3.83 -10.80
CA THR A 115 -0.68 2.91 -11.72
C THR A 115 -0.55 1.45 -11.31
N GLU A 116 0.43 1.13 -10.47
CA GLU A 116 0.58 -0.21 -9.91
C GLU A 116 1.17 -0.10 -8.51
N GLU A 117 0.63 -0.90 -7.59
CA GLU A 117 1.24 -1.17 -6.30
C GLU A 117 1.42 -2.68 -6.18
N ARG A 118 2.64 -3.09 -5.88
CA ARG A 118 3.00 -4.50 -5.80
C ARG A 118 3.68 -4.78 -4.47
N TYR A 119 3.18 -5.79 -3.76
CA TYR A 119 3.66 -6.15 -2.43
C TYR A 119 4.40 -7.48 -2.46
N PHE A 120 5.48 -7.56 -1.66
CA PHE A 120 6.31 -8.75 -1.51
C PHE A 120 6.42 -9.06 -0.02
N TYR A 121 5.93 -10.23 0.38
CA TYR A 121 6.01 -10.74 1.75
C TYR A 121 5.78 -12.24 1.75
N ASP A 122 6.08 -12.90 2.88
CA ASP A 122 5.83 -14.33 3.07
C ASP A 122 4.46 -14.59 3.69
#